data_26fe21b0e2465e1db33c89d40ad44950
#
_entry.id   26fe21b0e2465e1db33c89d40ad44950
#
_cell.length_a   1.000
_cell.length_b   1.000
_cell.length_c   1.000
_cell.angle_alpha   90.00
_cell.angle_beta   90.00
_cell.angle_gamma   90.00
#
_symmetry.space_group_name_H-M   'P 1'
#
loop_
_entity.id
_entity.type
_entity.pdbx_description
1 polymer ?
#
loop_
_entity_poly.entity_id
_entity_poly.type
_entity_poly.pdbx_seq_one_letter_code
_entity_poly.pdbx_strand_id
1 'polypeptide(L)'
;ITGNRCERGLGKEKVKNKLPNLFEYKMQRYFGYTPLKENEAVHGVIGIPRVLNMYENYPFWFTLFTKLGFSVLLSPASTRKIYELGIESIPSESECYPAKLAHGHVQWLINQGVTHIFYPSIPYERKEFADANNHYNCPIVTSYPENIKNNMDPIVQGEVDFIHPFLSLESEETVAYRMVEELGEKFSIDEKEIRAAVHDAWEELAACRNDMRKKGEETIQFLKETGNRGIVLAGRPYHIDPEVNHGIPELINSYNMAVLTEDSISHLNPVERPLNVMDQWMYHSRLYAAANYVKTVDNLDLIQLNSFGCGLDAVTTDQVAEILTNSDKIYTSLKIDEVNNLGAARIRIRSLLAAIRVREQRNTKRDIKPASIDKVSFTKEMRTTYTILCPQMSPFHFE
;
A
#
# COMPACT_ATOMS: atom_id res chain seq x y z
N ILE A 1 31.12 -20.79 29.42
CA ILE A 1 30.23 -20.57 28.23
C ILE A 1 28.81 -20.58 28.80
N THR A 2 28.28 -19.43 29.10
CA THR A 2 26.88 -19.28 29.51
C THR A 2 26.05 -19.44 28.25
N GLY A 3 25.30 -20.57 28.19
CA GLY A 3 24.54 -20.97 27.02
C GLY A 3 23.48 -20.00 26.58
N ASN A 4 23.05 -20.25 25.42
CA ASN A 4 21.91 -19.80 24.65
C ASN A 4 21.03 -18.72 25.31
N ARG A 5 21.28 -17.46 25.02
CA ARG A 5 20.45 -16.33 25.44
C ARG A 5 19.26 -16.07 24.48
N CYS A 6 18.95 -17.01 23.58
CA CYS A 6 17.76 -16.86 22.75
C CYS A 6 16.53 -17.38 23.50
N GLU A 7 15.39 -16.76 23.27
CA GLU A 7 14.12 -17.09 23.93
C GLU A 7 13.71 -18.56 23.75
N ARG A 8 14.09 -19.21 22.62
CA ARG A 8 13.93 -20.66 22.41
C ARG A 8 14.73 -21.52 23.38
N GLY A 9 15.94 -21.08 23.76
CA GLY A 9 16.80 -21.79 24.68
C GLY A 9 16.43 -21.60 26.15
N LEU A 10 15.58 -20.63 26.47
CA LEU A 10 15.08 -20.35 27.82
C LEU A 10 13.80 -21.10 28.17
N GLY A 11 13.25 -21.93 27.27
CA GLY A 11 12.02 -22.67 27.53
C GLY A 11 10.79 -21.79 27.79
N LYS A 12 10.86 -20.50 27.49
CA LYS A 12 9.70 -19.63 27.58
C LYS A 12 8.74 -20.00 26.45
N GLU A 13 7.61 -20.58 26.81
CA GLU A 13 6.47 -20.66 25.91
C GLU A 13 6.16 -19.25 25.40
N LYS A 14 5.94 -19.14 24.09
CA LYS A 14 5.41 -17.91 23.50
C LYS A 14 4.06 -17.65 24.16
N VAL A 15 4.03 -16.76 25.15
CA VAL A 15 2.76 -16.21 25.61
C VAL A 15 2.13 -15.54 24.40
N LYS A 16 1.11 -16.18 23.84
CA LYS A 16 0.27 -15.62 22.79
C LYS A 16 -0.63 -14.54 23.39
N ASN A 17 -0.07 -13.45 23.87
CA ASN A 17 -0.82 -12.21 23.97
C ASN A 17 -1.09 -11.77 22.53
N LYS A 18 -2.24 -12.14 22.02
CA LYS A 18 -2.68 -11.70 20.69
C LYS A 18 -3.12 -10.25 20.76
N LEU A 19 -2.15 -9.34 20.77
CA LEU A 19 -2.46 -7.94 20.51
C LEU A 19 -2.95 -7.79 19.07
N PRO A 20 -3.83 -6.84 18.79
CA PRO A 20 -4.34 -6.62 17.45
C PRO A 20 -3.22 -6.48 16.41
N ASN A 21 -3.39 -7.16 15.26
CA ASN A 21 -2.54 -7.05 14.09
C ASN A 21 -3.43 -6.80 12.87
N LEU A 22 -3.52 -5.54 12.43
CA LEU A 22 -4.41 -5.16 11.34
C LEU A 22 -3.85 -5.54 9.97
N PHE A 23 -2.57 -5.87 9.84
CA PHE A 23 -2.02 -6.47 8.63
C PHE A 23 -2.63 -7.86 8.38
N GLU A 24 -2.68 -8.70 9.42
CA GLU A 24 -3.33 -10.01 9.35
C GLU A 24 -4.84 -9.86 9.06
N TYR A 25 -5.52 -8.95 9.77
CA TYR A 25 -6.94 -8.68 9.57
C TYR A 25 -7.23 -8.21 8.13
N LYS A 26 -6.45 -7.25 7.59
CA LYS A 26 -6.62 -6.75 6.23
C LYS A 26 -6.42 -7.85 5.19
N MET A 27 -5.39 -8.68 5.34
CA MET A 27 -5.18 -9.83 4.46
C MET A 27 -6.38 -10.77 4.44
N GLN A 28 -6.95 -11.09 5.60
CA GLN A 28 -8.13 -11.96 5.71
C GLN A 28 -9.37 -11.30 5.10
N ARG A 29 -9.61 -10.01 5.36
CA ARG A 29 -10.80 -9.29 4.88
C ARG A 29 -10.76 -9.05 3.37
N TYR A 30 -9.61 -8.66 2.83
CA TYR A 30 -9.47 -8.28 1.43
C TYR A 30 -9.32 -9.46 0.47
N PHE A 31 -8.84 -10.62 0.96
CA PHE A 31 -8.60 -11.80 0.15
C PHE A 31 -9.40 -13.04 0.58
N GLY A 32 -10.28 -12.92 1.57
CA GLY A 32 -11.06 -14.02 2.14
C GLY A 32 -12.32 -14.39 1.35
N TYR A 33 -12.32 -14.21 0.03
CA TYR A 33 -13.45 -14.52 -0.84
C TYR A 33 -13.39 -15.96 -1.36
N THR A 34 -14.57 -16.53 -1.64
CA THR A 34 -14.70 -17.87 -2.23
C THR A 34 -15.10 -17.74 -3.70
N PRO A 35 -14.30 -18.22 -4.65
CA PRO A 35 -14.62 -18.21 -6.07
C PRO A 35 -15.90 -19.00 -6.40
N LEU A 36 -16.53 -18.67 -7.51
CA LEU A 36 -17.62 -19.47 -8.08
C LEU A 36 -17.13 -20.89 -8.40
N LYS A 37 -18.02 -21.85 -8.23
CA LYS A 37 -17.77 -23.23 -8.69
C LYS A 37 -17.79 -23.28 -10.21
N GLU A 38 -17.14 -24.28 -10.78
CA GLU A 38 -17.04 -24.44 -12.23
C GLU A 38 -18.40 -24.45 -12.93
N ASN A 39 -19.42 -25.07 -12.32
CA ASN A 39 -20.79 -25.13 -12.85
C ASN A 39 -21.58 -23.82 -12.70
N GLU A 40 -21.07 -22.85 -11.96
CA GLU A 40 -21.66 -21.51 -11.76
C GLU A 40 -20.96 -20.45 -12.59
N ALA A 41 -19.74 -20.75 -13.06
CA ALA A 41 -18.88 -19.84 -13.80
C ALA A 41 -19.19 -19.88 -15.31
N VAL A 42 -20.27 -19.20 -15.74
CA VAL A 42 -20.75 -19.21 -17.12
C VAL A 42 -19.76 -18.62 -18.12
N HIS A 43 -18.87 -17.75 -17.69
CA HIS A 43 -17.79 -17.12 -18.50
C HIS A 43 -16.41 -17.72 -18.23
N GLY A 44 -16.33 -18.84 -17.49
CA GLY A 44 -15.07 -19.54 -17.20
C GLY A 44 -14.25 -18.89 -16.12
N VAL A 45 -12.92 -19.05 -16.22
CA VAL A 45 -11.97 -18.59 -15.20
C VAL A 45 -11.25 -17.34 -15.64
N ILE A 46 -11.16 -16.35 -14.76
CA ILE A 46 -10.32 -15.16 -14.93
C ILE A 46 -9.23 -15.12 -13.85
N GLY A 47 -7.97 -14.98 -14.26
CA GLY A 47 -6.83 -14.85 -13.35
C GLY A 47 -6.61 -13.41 -12.90
N ILE A 48 -6.36 -13.19 -11.63
CA ILE A 48 -5.96 -11.90 -11.07
C ILE A 48 -4.63 -12.06 -10.34
N PRO A 49 -3.56 -11.34 -10.75
CA PRO A 49 -2.30 -11.37 -10.02
C PRO A 49 -2.44 -10.60 -8.70
N ARG A 50 -2.00 -11.19 -7.58
CA ARG A 50 -1.99 -10.55 -6.26
C ARG A 50 -0.77 -9.64 -6.12
N VAL A 51 -0.82 -8.46 -6.72
CA VAL A 51 0.32 -7.55 -6.80
C VAL A 51 -0.11 -6.09 -6.66
N LEU A 52 0.83 -5.25 -6.20
CA LEU A 52 0.70 -3.81 -6.16
C LEU A 52 -0.68 -3.36 -5.62
N ASN A 53 -1.47 -2.60 -6.41
CA ASN A 53 -2.76 -2.08 -5.94
C ASN A 53 -3.89 -3.13 -5.87
N MET A 54 -3.66 -4.37 -6.28
CA MET A 54 -4.58 -5.45 -5.95
C MET A 54 -4.73 -5.65 -4.44
N TYR A 55 -3.73 -5.27 -3.64
CA TYR A 55 -3.81 -5.25 -2.19
C TYR A 55 -4.78 -4.18 -1.63
N GLU A 56 -5.29 -3.30 -2.47
CA GLU A 56 -6.35 -2.33 -2.13
C GLU A 56 -7.64 -2.64 -2.87
N ASN A 57 -7.57 -2.96 -4.17
CA ASN A 57 -8.71 -2.97 -5.07
C ASN A 57 -9.25 -4.38 -5.37
N TYR A 58 -8.65 -5.46 -4.83
CA TYR A 58 -9.10 -6.82 -5.09
C TYR A 58 -10.56 -7.08 -4.69
N PRO A 59 -11.10 -6.55 -3.57
CA PRO A 59 -12.52 -6.71 -3.25
C PRO A 59 -13.46 -6.25 -4.34
N PHE A 60 -13.11 -5.13 -5.01
CA PHE A 60 -13.85 -4.62 -6.16
C PHE A 60 -13.80 -5.58 -7.34
N TRP A 61 -12.59 -5.99 -7.75
CA TRP A 61 -12.42 -6.85 -8.92
C TRP A 61 -13.01 -8.25 -8.71
N PHE A 62 -12.85 -8.82 -7.53
CA PHE A 62 -13.47 -10.09 -7.19
C PHE A 62 -14.99 -10.03 -7.32
N THR A 63 -15.61 -9.01 -6.73
CA THR A 63 -17.07 -8.85 -6.76
C THR A 63 -17.57 -8.62 -8.18
N LEU A 64 -16.91 -7.72 -8.94
CA LEU A 64 -17.25 -7.46 -10.34
C LEU A 64 -17.28 -8.75 -11.15
N PHE A 65 -16.17 -9.48 -11.19
CA PHE A 65 -16.07 -10.67 -12.03
C PHE A 65 -16.96 -11.81 -11.55
N THR A 66 -17.12 -11.98 -10.24
CA THR A 66 -18.05 -12.98 -9.69
C THR A 66 -19.49 -12.67 -10.08
N LYS A 67 -19.92 -11.41 -10.01
CA LYS A 67 -21.27 -10.98 -10.43
C LYS A 67 -21.50 -11.14 -11.93
N LEU A 68 -20.46 -11.00 -12.73
CA LEU A 68 -20.49 -11.27 -14.18
C LEU A 68 -20.33 -12.76 -14.54
N GLY A 69 -20.35 -13.66 -13.57
CA GLY A 69 -20.33 -15.11 -13.80
C GLY A 69 -18.95 -15.68 -14.13
N PHE A 70 -17.85 -15.03 -13.71
CA PHE A 70 -16.51 -15.59 -13.78
C PHE A 70 -16.11 -16.25 -12.44
N SER A 71 -15.41 -17.37 -12.52
CA SER A 71 -14.65 -17.87 -11.37
C SER A 71 -13.30 -17.14 -11.31
N VAL A 72 -13.05 -16.44 -10.21
CA VAL A 72 -11.81 -15.67 -10.05
C VAL A 72 -10.71 -16.54 -9.47
N LEU A 73 -9.61 -16.74 -10.22
CA LEU A 73 -8.40 -17.36 -9.72
C LEU A 73 -7.40 -16.29 -9.31
N LEU A 74 -7.25 -16.09 -8.01
CA LEU A 74 -6.24 -15.19 -7.45
C LEU A 74 -4.92 -15.94 -7.31
N SER A 75 -3.80 -15.35 -7.75
CA SER A 75 -2.48 -15.92 -7.46
C SER A 75 -2.20 -15.96 -5.94
N PRO A 76 -1.40 -16.91 -5.44
CA PRO A 76 -1.20 -17.10 -4.00
C PRO A 76 -0.50 -15.91 -3.35
N ALA A 77 -0.32 -15.93 -2.04
CA ALA A 77 0.53 -14.96 -1.36
C ALA A 77 1.96 -15.04 -1.90
N SER A 78 2.63 -13.90 -1.98
CA SER A 78 3.99 -13.82 -2.49
C SER A 78 4.96 -14.65 -1.64
N THR A 79 5.89 -15.25 -2.32
CA THR A 79 7.02 -15.99 -1.74
C THR A 79 8.23 -15.84 -2.65
N ARG A 80 9.42 -16.13 -2.16
CA ARG A 80 10.62 -16.21 -2.99
C ARG A 80 10.45 -17.08 -4.22
N LYS A 81 9.71 -18.22 -4.11
CA LYS A 81 9.43 -19.10 -5.24
C LYS A 81 8.56 -18.44 -6.31
N ILE A 82 7.57 -17.64 -5.91
CA ILE A 82 6.76 -16.86 -6.86
C ILE A 82 7.64 -15.85 -7.59
N TYR A 83 8.49 -15.12 -6.88
CA TYR A 83 9.45 -14.18 -7.49
C TYR A 83 10.32 -14.87 -8.55
N GLU A 84 10.89 -16.04 -8.20
CA GLU A 84 11.77 -16.79 -9.07
C GLU A 84 11.11 -17.28 -10.37
N LEU A 85 9.78 -17.47 -10.39
CA LEU A 85 9.04 -17.81 -11.62
C LEU A 85 9.09 -16.71 -12.68
N GLY A 86 9.24 -15.46 -12.28
CA GLY A 86 9.16 -14.32 -13.18
C GLY A 86 10.48 -13.64 -13.51
N ILE A 87 11.59 -14.07 -12.91
CA ILE A 87 12.89 -13.36 -13.00
C ILE A 87 13.32 -13.10 -14.44
N GLU A 88 13.15 -14.07 -15.34
CA GLU A 88 13.64 -13.98 -16.73
C GLU A 88 12.90 -12.92 -17.56
N SER A 89 11.68 -12.54 -17.16
CA SER A 89 10.88 -11.54 -17.87
C SER A 89 11.02 -10.11 -17.28
N ILE A 90 11.76 -9.94 -16.18
CA ILE A 90 11.98 -8.62 -15.56
C ILE A 90 12.96 -7.80 -16.41
N PRO A 91 12.54 -6.68 -17.03
CA PRO A 91 13.37 -5.95 -17.99
C PRO A 91 14.46 -5.09 -17.32
N SER A 92 14.34 -4.76 -16.04
CA SER A 92 15.29 -3.90 -15.34
C SER A 92 15.45 -4.26 -13.87
N GLU A 93 16.69 -4.31 -13.41
CA GLU A 93 17.01 -4.48 -11.99
C GLU A 93 16.65 -3.27 -11.13
N SER A 94 16.51 -2.09 -11.73
CA SER A 94 16.19 -0.84 -11.02
C SER A 94 14.74 -0.72 -10.59
N GLU A 95 13.85 -1.61 -11.05
CA GLU A 95 12.47 -1.64 -10.63
C GLU A 95 12.32 -2.05 -9.17
N CYS A 96 11.30 -1.50 -8.49
CA CYS A 96 11.08 -1.83 -7.09
C CYS A 96 10.62 -3.29 -6.92
N TYR A 97 11.05 -3.91 -5.82
CA TYR A 97 10.76 -5.32 -5.54
C TYR A 97 9.27 -5.69 -5.62
N PRO A 98 8.32 -4.89 -5.04
CA PRO A 98 6.90 -5.18 -5.18
C PRO A 98 6.40 -5.25 -6.63
N ALA A 99 7.00 -4.49 -7.54
CA ALA A 99 6.66 -4.53 -8.95
C ALA A 99 7.24 -5.77 -9.64
N LYS A 100 8.50 -6.13 -9.35
CA LYS A 100 9.13 -7.35 -9.88
C LYS A 100 8.34 -8.62 -9.53
N LEU A 101 7.68 -8.67 -8.38
CA LEU A 101 6.81 -9.79 -7.99
C LEU A 101 5.66 -10.03 -8.99
N ALA A 102 5.21 -8.99 -9.72
CA ALA A 102 4.11 -9.12 -10.68
C ALA A 102 4.41 -10.15 -11.77
N HIS A 103 5.65 -10.20 -12.27
CA HIS A 103 6.08 -11.18 -13.26
C HIS A 103 5.86 -12.63 -12.78
N GLY A 104 6.27 -12.91 -11.56
CA GLY A 104 6.10 -14.23 -10.95
C GLY A 104 4.62 -14.61 -10.73
N HIS A 105 3.79 -13.64 -10.31
CA HIS A 105 2.36 -13.87 -10.12
C HIS A 105 1.63 -14.14 -11.44
N VAL A 106 1.94 -13.39 -12.49
CA VAL A 106 1.37 -13.61 -13.82
C VAL A 106 1.86 -14.94 -14.39
N GLN A 107 3.15 -15.27 -14.26
CA GLN A 107 3.68 -16.58 -14.69
C GLN A 107 3.03 -17.73 -13.93
N TRP A 108 2.76 -17.57 -12.64
CA TRP A 108 2.04 -18.58 -11.87
C TRP A 108 0.63 -18.82 -12.43
N LEU A 109 -0.12 -17.77 -12.77
CA LEU A 109 -1.45 -17.87 -13.39
C LEU A 109 -1.39 -18.60 -14.74
N ILE A 110 -0.42 -18.26 -15.58
CA ILE A 110 -0.18 -18.93 -16.87
C ILE A 110 0.08 -20.44 -16.63
N ASN A 111 0.91 -20.78 -15.64
CA ASN A 111 1.21 -22.16 -15.30
C ASN A 111 0.00 -22.96 -14.75
N GLN A 112 -1.04 -22.25 -14.27
CA GLN A 112 -2.33 -22.88 -13.90
C GLN A 112 -3.25 -23.10 -15.12
N GLY A 113 -2.84 -22.71 -16.34
CA GLY A 113 -3.64 -22.85 -17.54
C GLY A 113 -4.74 -21.79 -17.69
N VAL A 114 -4.62 -20.65 -17.01
CA VAL A 114 -5.58 -19.55 -17.15
C VAL A 114 -5.42 -18.90 -18.52
N THR A 115 -6.53 -18.74 -19.24
CA THR A 115 -6.56 -18.14 -20.57
C THR A 115 -6.85 -16.65 -20.57
N HIS A 116 -7.47 -16.14 -19.52
CA HIS A 116 -7.78 -14.71 -19.35
C HIS A 116 -7.16 -14.20 -18.06
N ILE A 117 -6.29 -13.20 -18.15
CA ILE A 117 -5.67 -12.55 -16.99
C ILE A 117 -6.06 -11.08 -16.98
N PHE A 118 -6.62 -10.61 -15.86
CA PHE A 118 -7.00 -9.21 -15.70
C PHE A 118 -6.01 -8.48 -14.80
N TYR A 119 -5.38 -7.43 -15.34
CA TYR A 119 -4.47 -6.57 -14.59
C TYR A 119 -4.53 -5.13 -15.13
N PRO A 120 -5.39 -4.26 -14.59
CA PRO A 120 -5.63 -2.92 -15.15
C PRO A 120 -4.53 -1.92 -14.81
N SER A 121 -4.31 -0.96 -15.70
CA SER A 121 -3.53 0.25 -15.49
C SER A 121 -4.41 1.33 -14.87
N ILE A 122 -4.12 1.73 -13.62
CA ILE A 122 -4.95 2.68 -12.88
C ILE A 122 -4.13 3.93 -12.54
N PRO A 123 -4.21 5.02 -13.34
CA PRO A 123 -3.52 6.28 -13.04
C PRO A 123 -4.14 7.03 -11.85
N TYR A 124 -5.47 6.96 -11.67
CA TYR A 124 -6.20 7.69 -10.64
C TYR A 124 -6.95 6.74 -9.72
N GLU A 125 -6.71 6.88 -8.43
CA GLU A 125 -7.50 6.24 -7.38
C GLU A 125 -8.73 7.09 -6.99
N ARG A 126 -9.60 6.58 -6.12
CA ARG A 126 -10.68 7.38 -5.53
C ARG A 126 -10.07 8.51 -4.70
N LYS A 127 -10.58 9.73 -4.88
CA LYS A 127 -10.16 10.87 -4.09
C LYS A 127 -10.69 10.77 -2.66
N GLU A 128 -9.83 10.45 -1.69
CA GLU A 128 -10.20 10.35 -0.28
C GLU A 128 -10.05 11.67 0.47
N PHE A 129 -9.16 12.54 0.02
CA PHE A 129 -8.87 13.83 0.66
C PHE A 129 -9.25 14.96 -0.28
N ALA A 130 -10.30 15.71 0.10
CA ALA A 130 -10.84 16.79 -0.73
C ALA A 130 -9.81 17.87 -1.04
N ASP A 131 -8.95 18.18 -0.07
CA ASP A 131 -7.93 19.24 -0.15
C ASP A 131 -6.61 18.78 -0.80
N ALA A 132 -6.48 17.50 -1.18
CA ALA A 132 -5.31 17.04 -1.92
C ALA A 132 -5.29 17.64 -3.33
N ASN A 133 -4.09 17.97 -3.82
CA ASN A 133 -3.91 18.54 -5.15
C ASN A 133 -4.30 17.53 -6.24
N ASN A 134 -4.03 16.24 -6.00
CA ASN A 134 -4.42 15.16 -6.90
C ASN A 134 -4.52 13.82 -6.13
N HIS A 135 -4.83 12.72 -6.83
CA HIS A 135 -4.99 11.38 -6.27
C HIS A 135 -4.40 10.29 -7.18
N TYR A 136 -3.23 10.60 -7.73
CA TYR A 136 -2.49 9.70 -8.61
C TYR A 136 -2.01 8.44 -7.89
N ASN A 137 -1.88 7.37 -8.67
CA ASN A 137 -1.03 6.25 -8.32
C ASN A 137 0.44 6.54 -8.57
N CYS A 138 1.30 5.70 -8.02
CA CYS A 138 2.70 5.64 -8.38
C CYS A 138 2.84 5.33 -9.89
N PRO A 139 3.75 6.00 -10.63
CA PRO A 139 3.98 5.73 -12.05
C PRO A 139 4.26 4.25 -12.35
N ILE A 140 5.03 3.56 -11.50
CA ILE A 140 5.30 2.12 -11.64
C ILE A 140 4.00 1.31 -11.53
N VAL A 141 3.16 1.59 -10.52
CA VAL A 141 1.87 0.90 -10.37
C VAL A 141 1.00 1.08 -11.61
N THR A 142 0.95 2.30 -12.15
CA THR A 142 0.16 2.63 -13.34
C THR A 142 0.65 1.93 -14.60
N SER A 143 1.97 1.89 -14.82
CA SER A 143 2.56 1.40 -16.07
C SER A 143 2.88 -0.10 -16.07
N TYR A 144 2.82 -0.75 -14.92
CA TYR A 144 3.32 -2.12 -14.79
C TYR A 144 2.55 -3.17 -15.59
N PRO A 145 1.22 -3.06 -15.80
CA PRO A 145 0.51 -3.94 -16.72
C PRO A 145 1.08 -3.87 -18.16
N GLU A 146 1.48 -2.69 -18.64
CA GLU A 146 2.15 -2.54 -19.94
C GLU A 146 3.55 -3.17 -19.94
N ASN A 147 4.27 -3.09 -18.84
CA ASN A 147 5.55 -3.75 -18.68
C ASN A 147 5.38 -5.28 -18.82
N ILE A 148 4.44 -5.87 -18.09
CA ILE A 148 4.10 -7.30 -18.18
C ILE A 148 3.74 -7.70 -19.61
N LYS A 149 2.83 -6.95 -20.25
CA LYS A 149 2.35 -7.20 -21.62
C LYS A 149 3.49 -7.31 -22.62
N ASN A 150 4.50 -6.45 -22.50
CA ASN A 150 5.57 -6.34 -23.47
C ASN A 150 6.78 -7.24 -23.19
N ASN A 151 6.87 -7.86 -22.01
CA ASN A 151 8.05 -8.61 -21.59
C ASN A 151 7.77 -10.10 -21.25
N MET A 152 6.52 -10.55 -21.27
CA MET A 152 6.18 -11.96 -21.02
C MET A 152 5.80 -12.67 -22.30
N ASP A 153 6.63 -13.60 -22.75
CA ASP A 153 6.48 -14.30 -24.02
C ASP A 153 5.09 -14.88 -24.28
N PRO A 154 4.42 -15.61 -23.36
CA PRO A 154 3.09 -16.16 -23.61
C PRO A 154 2.03 -15.08 -23.90
N ILE A 155 2.19 -13.90 -23.31
CA ILE A 155 1.30 -12.75 -23.55
C ILE A 155 1.62 -12.10 -24.90
N VAL A 156 2.91 -11.87 -25.18
CA VAL A 156 3.38 -11.30 -26.46
C VAL A 156 2.98 -12.17 -27.65
N GLN A 157 3.02 -13.49 -27.49
CA GLN A 157 2.65 -14.47 -28.52
C GLN A 157 1.14 -14.68 -28.65
N GLY A 158 0.34 -14.10 -27.75
CA GLY A 158 -1.12 -14.21 -27.77
C GLY A 158 -1.66 -15.57 -27.28
N GLU A 159 -0.87 -16.32 -26.53
CA GLU A 159 -1.30 -17.58 -25.92
C GLU A 159 -2.26 -17.32 -24.73
N VAL A 160 -2.17 -16.15 -24.11
CA VAL A 160 -3.00 -15.69 -23.01
C VAL A 160 -3.61 -14.33 -23.35
N ASP A 161 -4.91 -14.21 -23.17
CA ASP A 161 -5.64 -12.96 -23.30
C ASP A 161 -5.40 -12.09 -22.05
N PHE A 162 -4.56 -11.07 -22.20
CA PHE A 162 -4.16 -10.19 -21.13
C PHE A 162 -4.99 -8.91 -21.16
N ILE A 163 -6.00 -8.84 -20.30
CA ILE A 163 -6.96 -7.74 -20.18
C ILE A 163 -6.39 -6.67 -19.25
N HIS A 164 -5.89 -5.55 -19.79
CA HIS A 164 -5.14 -4.53 -19.08
C HIS A 164 -5.60 -3.10 -19.39
N PRO A 165 -6.91 -2.81 -19.24
CA PRO A 165 -7.44 -1.51 -19.59
C PRO A 165 -6.81 -0.38 -18.79
N PHE A 166 -6.62 0.78 -19.42
CA PHE A 166 -6.43 2.04 -18.72
C PHE A 166 -7.77 2.52 -18.19
N LEU A 167 -7.89 2.66 -16.89
CA LEU A 167 -9.11 3.12 -16.24
C LEU A 167 -8.84 3.97 -15.01
N SER A 168 -9.80 4.81 -14.63
CA SER A 168 -9.74 5.64 -13.43
C SER A 168 -10.78 5.17 -12.42
N LEU A 169 -10.37 5.06 -11.16
CA LEU A 169 -11.26 4.78 -10.04
C LEU A 169 -11.88 6.05 -9.43
N GLU A 170 -11.93 7.16 -10.17
CA GLU A 170 -12.50 8.42 -9.66
C GLU A 170 -13.99 8.33 -9.38
N SER A 171 -14.73 7.64 -10.24
CA SER A 171 -16.16 7.46 -10.10
C SER A 171 -16.61 6.09 -10.59
N GLU A 172 -17.74 5.63 -10.05
CA GLU A 172 -18.41 4.41 -10.49
C GLU A 172 -18.76 4.45 -11.98
N GLU A 173 -19.24 5.60 -12.46
CA GLU A 173 -19.63 5.80 -13.86
C GLU A 173 -18.45 5.63 -14.83
N THR A 174 -17.31 6.21 -14.49
CA THR A 174 -16.08 6.10 -15.29
C THR A 174 -15.62 4.64 -15.41
N VAL A 175 -15.66 3.91 -14.31
CA VAL A 175 -15.30 2.48 -14.29
C VAL A 175 -16.32 1.66 -15.10
N ALA A 176 -17.60 1.91 -14.90
CA ALA A 176 -18.66 1.18 -15.61
C ALA A 176 -18.54 1.36 -17.11
N TYR A 177 -18.32 2.59 -17.58
CA TYR A 177 -18.12 2.88 -18.99
C TYR A 177 -16.95 2.05 -19.57
N ARG A 178 -15.78 2.07 -18.91
CA ARG A 178 -14.62 1.30 -19.38
C ARG A 178 -14.84 -0.22 -19.33
N MET A 179 -15.52 -0.72 -18.29
CA MET A 179 -15.81 -2.15 -18.22
C MET A 179 -16.80 -2.61 -19.31
N VAL A 180 -17.76 -1.77 -19.72
CA VAL A 180 -18.63 -2.04 -20.85
C VAL A 180 -17.82 -2.15 -22.15
N GLU A 181 -16.88 -1.23 -22.40
CA GLU A 181 -16.01 -1.29 -23.58
C GLU A 181 -15.13 -2.56 -23.60
N GLU A 182 -14.56 -2.93 -22.45
CA GLU A 182 -13.59 -4.04 -22.35
C GLU A 182 -14.24 -5.43 -22.32
N LEU A 183 -15.41 -5.56 -21.69
CA LEU A 183 -16.01 -6.86 -21.41
C LEU A 183 -17.28 -7.12 -22.23
N GLY A 184 -18.04 -6.08 -22.62
CA GLY A 184 -19.36 -6.22 -23.19
C GLY A 184 -19.37 -7.05 -24.47
N GLU A 185 -18.64 -6.62 -25.50
CA GLU A 185 -18.55 -7.35 -26.77
C GLU A 185 -17.74 -8.65 -26.63
N LYS A 186 -16.61 -8.58 -25.92
CA LYS A 186 -15.67 -9.69 -25.75
C LYS A 186 -16.32 -10.94 -25.15
N PHE A 187 -17.17 -10.77 -24.14
CA PHE A 187 -17.82 -11.87 -23.42
C PHE A 187 -19.33 -11.92 -23.68
N SER A 188 -19.86 -11.08 -24.55
CA SER A 188 -21.30 -10.99 -24.85
C SER A 188 -22.16 -10.70 -23.62
N ILE A 189 -21.69 -9.79 -22.76
CA ILE A 189 -22.36 -9.39 -21.52
C ILE A 189 -23.09 -8.07 -21.74
N ASP A 190 -24.36 -8.01 -21.29
CA ASP A 190 -25.20 -6.81 -21.44
C ASP A 190 -24.66 -5.63 -20.61
N GLU A 191 -24.74 -4.42 -21.17
CA GLU A 191 -24.28 -3.19 -20.49
C GLU A 191 -24.92 -3.00 -19.12
N LYS A 192 -26.21 -3.32 -18.96
CA LYS A 192 -26.92 -3.15 -17.69
C LYS A 192 -26.37 -4.12 -16.62
N GLU A 193 -26.02 -5.33 -17.05
CA GLU A 193 -25.42 -6.33 -16.17
C GLU A 193 -24.03 -5.88 -15.69
N ILE A 194 -23.20 -5.35 -16.60
CA ILE A 194 -21.89 -4.81 -16.23
C ILE A 194 -22.01 -3.62 -15.27
N ARG A 195 -22.93 -2.68 -15.55
CA ARG A 195 -23.17 -1.53 -14.67
C ARG A 195 -23.66 -1.96 -13.29
N ALA A 196 -24.56 -2.93 -13.19
CA ALA A 196 -25.02 -3.46 -11.91
C ALA A 196 -23.89 -4.16 -11.14
N ALA A 197 -23.05 -4.94 -11.82
CA ALA A 197 -21.89 -5.59 -11.22
C ALA A 197 -20.83 -4.60 -10.72
N VAL A 198 -20.61 -3.51 -11.47
CA VAL A 198 -19.72 -2.40 -11.03
C VAL A 198 -20.28 -1.73 -9.78
N HIS A 199 -21.59 -1.48 -9.72
CA HIS A 199 -22.23 -0.92 -8.53
C HIS A 199 -22.02 -1.81 -7.29
N ASP A 200 -22.34 -3.10 -7.39
CA ASP A 200 -22.14 -4.06 -6.30
C ASP A 200 -20.65 -4.13 -5.85
N ALA A 201 -19.74 -4.07 -6.80
CA ALA A 201 -18.29 -4.06 -6.54
C ALA A 201 -17.84 -2.78 -5.84
N TRP A 202 -18.44 -1.64 -6.20
CA TRP A 202 -18.17 -0.34 -5.56
C TRP A 202 -18.61 -0.31 -4.10
N GLU A 203 -19.78 -0.87 -3.82
CA GLU A 203 -20.31 -1.03 -2.46
C GLU A 203 -19.45 -1.97 -1.61
N GLU A 204 -19.00 -3.11 -2.17
CA GLU A 204 -18.13 -4.03 -1.45
C GLU A 204 -16.78 -3.42 -1.12
N LEU A 205 -16.15 -2.67 -2.04
CA LEU A 205 -14.92 -1.96 -1.75
C LEU A 205 -15.10 -0.91 -0.64
N ALA A 206 -16.25 -0.20 -0.65
CA ALA A 206 -16.61 0.74 0.40
C ALA A 206 -16.80 0.04 1.75
N ALA A 207 -17.46 -1.12 1.76
CA ALA A 207 -17.64 -1.95 2.95
C ALA A 207 -16.30 -2.40 3.53
N CYS A 208 -15.37 -2.91 2.71
CA CYS A 208 -14.02 -3.29 3.14
C CYS A 208 -13.26 -2.14 3.79
N ARG A 209 -13.30 -0.95 3.20
CA ARG A 209 -12.67 0.24 3.76
C ARG A 209 -13.29 0.64 5.10
N ASN A 210 -14.61 0.57 5.22
CA ASN A 210 -15.31 0.85 6.47
C ASN A 210 -14.98 -0.18 7.55
N ASP A 211 -14.85 -1.46 7.21
CA ASP A 211 -14.41 -2.51 8.13
C ASP A 211 -13.00 -2.23 8.66
N MET A 212 -12.07 -1.80 7.80
CA MET A 212 -10.71 -1.41 8.23
C MET A 212 -10.72 -0.21 9.17
N ARG A 213 -11.49 0.83 8.87
CA ARG A 213 -11.66 2.02 9.72
C ARG A 213 -12.22 1.65 11.08
N LYS A 214 -13.32 0.90 11.10
CA LYS A 214 -13.92 0.40 12.33
C LYS A 214 -12.94 -0.42 13.16
N LYS A 215 -12.18 -1.31 12.50
CA LYS A 215 -11.17 -2.13 13.18
C LYS A 215 -10.02 -1.29 13.75
N GLY A 216 -9.65 -0.22 13.07
CA GLY A 216 -8.71 0.80 13.56
C GLY A 216 -9.23 1.48 14.83
N GLU A 217 -10.48 1.96 14.81
CA GLU A 217 -11.13 2.60 15.96
C GLU A 217 -11.25 1.66 17.15
N GLU A 218 -11.68 0.41 16.94
CA GLU A 218 -11.71 -0.64 17.97
C GLU A 218 -10.32 -0.87 18.59
N THR A 219 -9.28 -0.88 17.75
CA THR A 219 -7.90 -1.05 18.22
C THR A 219 -7.42 0.15 19.03
N ILE A 220 -7.72 1.37 18.60
CA ILE A 220 -7.41 2.59 19.38
C ILE A 220 -8.12 2.57 20.73
N GLN A 221 -9.39 2.17 20.77
CA GLN A 221 -10.13 2.05 22.02
C GLN A 221 -9.52 0.99 22.94
N PHE A 222 -9.17 -0.18 22.40
CA PHE A 222 -8.45 -1.22 23.14
C PHE A 222 -7.13 -0.71 23.74
N LEU A 223 -6.34 0.07 22.98
CA LEU A 223 -5.09 0.65 23.47
C LEU A 223 -5.32 1.65 24.61
N LYS A 224 -6.41 2.42 24.57
CA LYS A 224 -6.78 3.35 25.66
C LYS A 224 -7.18 2.61 26.92
N GLU A 225 -7.97 1.55 26.80
CA GLU A 225 -8.50 0.77 27.93
C GLU A 225 -7.43 -0.07 28.63
N THR A 226 -6.51 -0.63 27.85
CA THR A 226 -5.48 -1.54 28.37
C THR A 226 -4.17 -0.86 28.73
N GLY A 227 -3.96 0.39 28.33
CA GLY A 227 -2.69 1.09 28.47
C GLY A 227 -1.57 0.51 27.59
N ASN A 228 -1.90 -0.40 26.67
CA ASN A 228 -0.93 -0.94 25.73
C ASN A 228 -0.52 0.11 24.69
N ARG A 229 0.59 -0.16 24.04
CA ARG A 229 1.13 0.68 22.96
C ARG A 229 0.84 0.08 21.60
N GLY A 230 0.62 0.96 20.61
CA GLY A 230 0.45 0.59 19.21
C GLY A 230 1.51 1.21 18.31
N ILE A 231 1.76 0.56 17.19
CA ILE A 231 2.56 1.07 16.07
C ILE A 231 1.66 1.12 14.85
N VAL A 232 1.59 2.29 14.23
CA VAL A 232 1.09 2.43 12.87
C VAL A 232 2.24 2.08 11.95
N LEU A 233 2.17 0.89 11.35
CA LEU A 233 3.13 0.46 10.34
C LEU A 233 2.63 0.98 9.00
N ALA A 234 3.08 2.17 8.65
CA ALA A 234 2.58 2.93 7.53
C ALA A 234 3.34 2.60 6.24
N GLY A 235 2.61 2.49 5.14
CA GLY A 235 3.21 2.16 3.85
C GLY A 235 2.21 2.31 2.73
N ARG A 236 2.36 1.46 1.71
CA ARG A 236 1.45 1.37 0.58
C ARG A 236 0.65 0.08 0.65
N PRO A 237 -0.44 -0.06 -0.11
CA PRO A 237 -1.31 -1.24 -0.04
C PRO A 237 -0.54 -2.57 -0.08
N TYR A 238 0.42 -2.69 -0.97
CA TYR A 238 1.22 -3.91 -1.15
C TYR A 238 2.21 -4.21 -0.01
N HIS A 239 2.41 -3.31 0.94
CA HIS A 239 3.24 -3.59 2.12
C HIS A 239 2.59 -4.57 3.11
N ILE A 240 1.31 -4.91 2.92
CA ILE A 240 0.69 -6.00 3.68
C ILE A 240 1.12 -7.39 3.20
N ASP A 241 1.73 -7.49 2.02
CA ASP A 241 2.29 -8.75 1.49
C ASP A 241 3.41 -9.27 2.41
N PRO A 242 3.33 -10.54 2.85
CA PRO A 242 4.33 -11.13 3.76
C PRO A 242 5.75 -11.17 3.19
N GLU A 243 5.90 -11.36 1.86
CA GLU A 243 7.21 -11.34 1.21
C GLU A 243 7.78 -9.94 1.15
N VAL A 244 6.93 -8.91 0.96
CA VAL A 244 7.36 -7.51 0.91
C VAL A 244 7.69 -6.97 2.30
N ASN A 245 6.89 -7.28 3.32
CA ASN A 245 7.11 -6.77 4.68
C ASN A 245 8.05 -7.63 5.54
N HIS A 246 8.45 -8.81 5.03
CA HIS A 246 9.41 -9.72 5.68
C HIS A 246 9.04 -10.14 7.11
N GLY A 247 7.76 -10.08 7.53
CA GLY A 247 7.33 -10.39 8.88
C GLY A 247 7.59 -9.27 9.90
N ILE A 248 7.73 -8.03 9.47
CA ILE A 248 7.85 -6.87 10.36
C ILE A 248 6.62 -6.71 11.27
N PRO A 249 5.36 -6.90 10.82
CA PRO A 249 4.20 -6.84 11.70
C PRO A 249 4.29 -7.81 12.88
N GLU A 250 4.66 -9.06 12.63
CA GLU A 250 4.84 -10.10 13.66
C GLU A 250 5.99 -9.77 14.59
N LEU A 251 7.06 -9.17 14.07
CA LEU A 251 8.17 -8.69 14.87
C LEU A 251 7.73 -7.60 15.84
N ILE A 252 6.92 -6.64 15.40
CA ILE A 252 6.36 -5.58 16.27
C ILE A 252 5.43 -6.18 17.32
N ASN A 253 4.54 -7.10 16.95
CA ASN A 253 3.69 -7.81 17.91
C ASN A 253 4.52 -8.57 18.96
N SER A 254 5.69 -9.14 18.58
CA SER A 254 6.57 -9.86 19.49
C SER A 254 7.16 -8.96 20.59
N TYR A 255 7.15 -7.65 20.39
CA TYR A 255 7.51 -6.65 21.41
C TYR A 255 6.32 -6.16 22.24
N ASN A 256 5.19 -6.86 22.19
CA ASN A 256 3.97 -6.54 22.93
C ASN A 256 3.36 -5.20 22.54
N MET A 257 3.30 -4.94 21.23
CA MET A 257 2.65 -3.77 20.63
C MET A 257 1.60 -4.19 19.62
N ALA A 258 0.46 -3.50 19.58
CA ALA A 258 -0.50 -3.66 18.51
C ALA A 258 0.04 -3.07 17.20
N VAL A 259 -0.37 -3.62 16.07
CA VAL A 259 0.01 -3.14 14.73
C VAL A 259 -1.23 -2.64 14.01
N LEU A 260 -1.22 -1.38 13.61
CA LEU A 260 -2.26 -0.73 12.82
C LEU A 260 -1.71 -0.44 11.41
N THR A 261 -2.62 -0.32 10.44
CA THR A 261 -2.32 0.18 9.09
C THR A 261 -2.64 1.67 9.00
N GLU A 262 -2.05 2.39 8.05
CA GLU A 262 -2.33 3.81 7.83
C GLU A 262 -3.80 4.08 7.47
N ASP A 263 -4.42 3.21 6.64
CA ASP A 263 -5.81 3.35 6.19
C ASP A 263 -6.82 3.09 7.31
N SER A 264 -6.42 2.37 8.35
CA SER A 264 -7.30 2.12 9.50
C SER A 264 -7.53 3.35 10.39
N ILE A 265 -6.69 4.39 10.27
CA ILE A 265 -6.73 5.58 11.13
C ILE A 265 -6.69 6.92 10.37
N SER A 266 -6.37 6.93 9.08
CA SER A 266 -6.19 8.17 8.30
C SER A 266 -7.44 9.06 8.23
N HIS A 267 -8.62 8.50 8.46
CA HIS A 267 -9.89 9.22 8.50
C HIS A 267 -10.13 9.98 9.82
N LEU A 268 -9.36 9.68 10.88
CA LEU A 268 -9.57 10.24 12.23
C LEU A 268 -9.03 11.65 12.41
N ASN A 269 -8.17 12.10 11.50
CA ASN A 269 -7.64 13.46 11.54
C ASN A 269 -7.33 13.97 10.13
N PRO A 270 -7.75 15.17 9.75
CA PRO A 270 -7.44 15.73 8.43
C PRO A 270 -5.94 15.99 8.29
N VAL A 271 -5.48 16.07 7.04
CA VAL A 271 -4.11 16.50 6.73
C VAL A 271 -3.97 17.97 7.05
N GLU A 272 -3.09 18.31 8.00
CA GLU A 272 -2.78 19.71 8.29
C GLU A 272 -1.96 20.31 7.15
N ARG A 273 -2.33 21.53 6.77
CA ARG A 273 -1.67 22.27 5.68
C ARG A 273 -1.07 23.57 6.21
N PRO A 274 -0.03 24.10 5.61
CA PRO A 274 0.59 23.70 4.34
C PRO A 274 1.51 22.47 4.46
N LEU A 275 1.69 21.75 3.36
CA LEU A 275 2.70 20.71 3.21
C LEU A 275 3.89 21.26 2.41
N ASN A 276 5.11 20.79 2.70
CA ASN A 276 6.31 21.16 1.95
C ASN A 276 6.38 20.48 0.58
N VAL A 277 5.60 19.40 0.39
CA VAL A 277 5.49 18.68 -0.86
C VAL A 277 4.12 18.86 -1.49
N MET A 278 4.03 18.71 -2.81
CA MET A 278 2.73 18.68 -3.48
C MET A 278 2.01 17.38 -3.12
N ASP A 279 0.79 17.51 -2.61
CA ASP A 279 -0.05 16.40 -2.18
C ASP A 279 -0.83 15.84 -3.38
N GLN A 280 -0.20 14.99 -4.16
CA GLN A 280 -0.75 14.52 -5.43
C GLN A 280 -0.87 12.98 -5.54
N TRP A 281 -0.31 12.22 -4.60
CA TRP A 281 -0.39 10.77 -4.62
C TRP A 281 -1.29 10.25 -3.51
N MET A 282 -2.34 9.55 -3.89
CA MET A 282 -3.42 9.11 -3.01
C MET A 282 -2.91 8.40 -1.74
N TYR A 283 -2.01 7.44 -1.88
CA TYR A 283 -1.52 6.66 -0.74
C TYR A 283 -0.55 7.43 0.15
N HIS A 284 0.11 8.48 -0.37
CA HIS A 284 0.95 9.35 0.44
C HIS A 284 0.11 10.33 1.26
N SER A 285 -1.01 10.80 0.72
CA SER A 285 -1.99 11.59 1.49
C SER A 285 -2.48 10.80 2.73
N ARG A 286 -2.68 9.50 2.62
CA ARG A 286 -2.99 8.63 3.78
C ARG A 286 -1.87 8.63 4.81
N LEU A 287 -0.60 8.60 4.39
CA LEU A 287 0.55 8.64 5.30
C LEU A 287 0.58 9.95 6.08
N TYR A 288 0.33 11.07 5.41
CA TYR A 288 0.27 12.39 6.07
C TYR A 288 -0.87 12.47 7.08
N ALA A 289 -2.06 11.99 6.71
CA ALA A 289 -3.22 11.94 7.61
C ALA A 289 -2.96 11.03 8.82
N ALA A 290 -2.40 9.84 8.60
CA ALA A 290 -2.03 8.92 9.67
C ALA A 290 -0.98 9.54 10.62
N ALA A 291 0.05 10.22 10.08
CA ALA A 291 1.04 10.93 10.89
C ALA A 291 0.41 12.06 11.71
N ASN A 292 -0.52 12.82 11.12
CA ASN A 292 -1.27 13.86 11.82
C ASN A 292 -2.15 13.31 12.96
N TYR A 293 -2.71 12.12 12.80
CA TYR A 293 -3.42 11.48 13.88
C TYR A 293 -2.46 10.99 14.98
N VAL A 294 -1.39 10.28 14.60
CA VAL A 294 -0.40 9.73 15.53
C VAL A 294 0.22 10.80 16.42
N LYS A 295 0.46 12.02 15.89
CA LYS A 295 1.01 13.11 16.71
C LYS A 295 0.12 13.52 17.88
N THR A 296 -1.19 13.25 17.83
CA THR A 296 -2.17 13.61 18.86
C THR A 296 -2.35 12.54 19.93
N VAL A 297 -1.82 11.31 19.72
CA VAL A 297 -2.06 10.15 20.58
C VAL A 297 -0.75 9.71 21.25
N ASP A 298 -0.70 9.68 22.57
CA ASP A 298 0.54 9.41 23.33
C ASP A 298 1.08 8.00 23.18
N ASN A 299 0.21 7.00 23.26
CA ASN A 299 0.59 5.57 23.23
C ASN A 299 0.60 4.98 21.81
N LEU A 300 0.63 5.83 20.78
CA LEU A 300 0.72 5.44 19.38
C LEU A 300 1.94 6.09 18.72
N ASP A 301 2.75 5.30 18.06
CA ASP A 301 3.90 5.78 17.28
C ASP A 301 3.80 5.25 15.84
N LEU A 302 4.58 5.83 14.90
CA LEU A 302 4.55 5.47 13.49
C LEU A 302 5.92 4.96 13.03
N ILE A 303 5.89 3.85 12.31
CA ILE A 303 7.02 3.33 11.55
C ILE A 303 6.63 3.33 10.07
N GLN A 304 7.43 3.96 9.22
CA GLN A 304 7.18 3.98 7.78
C GLN A 304 8.01 2.92 7.07
N LEU A 305 7.34 2.10 6.25
CA LEU A 305 7.98 1.17 5.33
C LEU A 305 8.30 1.89 4.01
N ASN A 306 9.54 1.81 3.58
CA ASN A 306 10.03 2.42 2.34
C ASN A 306 10.75 1.40 1.49
N SER A 307 10.47 1.38 0.19
CA SER A 307 11.22 0.56 -0.74
C SER A 307 12.55 1.23 -1.11
N PHE A 308 13.62 0.44 -1.22
CA PHE A 308 14.88 0.94 -1.79
C PHE A 308 14.67 1.43 -3.23
N GLY A 309 15.32 2.53 -3.59
CA GLY A 309 15.22 3.10 -4.93
C GLY A 309 13.88 3.76 -5.27
N CYS A 310 12.91 3.83 -4.32
CA CYS A 310 11.65 4.51 -4.58
C CYS A 310 11.80 6.02 -4.58
N GLY A 311 11.69 6.65 -5.76
CA GLY A 311 11.76 8.11 -5.91
C GLY A 311 10.63 8.85 -5.21
N LEU A 312 9.43 8.28 -5.15
CA LEU A 312 8.31 8.89 -4.42
C LEU A 312 8.57 8.93 -2.91
N ASP A 313 9.11 7.84 -2.34
CA ASP A 313 9.47 7.82 -0.92
C ASP A 313 10.57 8.81 -0.60
N ALA A 314 11.53 9.02 -1.50
CA ALA A 314 12.59 10.00 -1.31
C ALA A 314 12.07 11.43 -1.09
N VAL A 315 10.91 11.76 -1.68
CA VAL A 315 10.27 13.08 -1.52
C VAL A 315 9.30 13.10 -0.34
N THR A 316 8.52 12.05 -0.16
CA THR A 316 7.37 12.05 0.77
C THR A 316 7.73 11.67 2.20
N THR A 317 8.84 10.96 2.41
CA THR A 317 9.31 10.60 3.76
C THR A 317 9.66 11.81 4.61
N ASP A 318 10.23 12.84 4.02
CA ASP A 318 10.59 14.07 4.73
C ASP A 318 9.34 14.78 5.27
N GLN A 319 8.24 14.76 4.52
CA GLN A 319 6.98 15.35 4.99
C GLN A 319 6.40 14.59 6.18
N VAL A 320 6.43 13.25 6.17
CA VAL A 320 5.99 12.45 7.34
C VAL A 320 6.90 12.68 8.54
N ALA A 321 8.22 12.74 8.30
CA ALA A 321 9.20 13.04 9.34
C ALA A 321 8.97 14.40 9.98
N GLU A 322 8.70 15.42 9.19
CA GLU A 322 8.39 16.76 9.66
C GLU A 322 7.13 16.80 10.53
N ILE A 323 6.02 16.20 10.07
CA ILE A 323 4.76 16.14 10.83
C ILE A 323 4.99 15.52 12.21
N LEU A 324 5.76 14.45 12.29
CA LEU A 324 6.03 13.75 13.54
C LEU A 324 7.02 14.53 14.43
N THR A 325 8.13 15.02 13.90
CA THR A 325 9.16 15.72 14.68
C THR A 325 8.67 17.06 15.21
N ASN A 326 7.79 17.76 14.47
CA ASN A 326 7.14 18.98 14.94
C ASN A 326 6.21 18.76 16.15
N SER A 327 5.98 17.52 16.56
CA SER A 327 5.18 17.15 17.73
C SER A 327 5.95 16.29 18.74
N ASP A 328 7.28 16.35 18.72
CA ASP A 328 8.18 15.53 19.54
C ASP A 328 7.95 14.02 19.42
N LYS A 329 7.33 13.57 18.33
CA LYS A 329 7.27 12.15 17.98
C LYS A 329 8.56 11.72 17.27
N ILE A 330 8.90 10.46 17.43
CA ILE A 330 10.12 9.90 16.84
C ILE A 330 9.77 9.32 15.47
N TYR A 331 10.28 9.92 14.42
CA TYR A 331 10.15 9.34 13.09
C TYR A 331 11.07 8.13 12.94
N THR A 332 10.52 7.02 12.47
CA THR A 332 11.27 5.79 12.21
C THR A 332 10.91 5.26 10.84
N SER A 333 11.92 5.07 9.99
CA SER A 333 11.79 4.50 8.65
C SER A 333 12.49 3.15 8.60
N LEU A 334 11.84 2.15 8.00
CA LEU A 334 12.41 0.85 7.70
C LEU A 334 12.51 0.69 6.18
N LYS A 335 13.74 0.52 5.70
CA LYS A 335 13.99 0.20 4.29
C LYS A 335 13.76 -1.29 4.05
N ILE A 336 12.97 -1.59 3.04
CA ILE A 336 12.66 -2.95 2.58
C ILE A 336 13.11 -3.11 1.13
N ASP A 337 13.60 -4.29 0.79
CA ASP A 337 14.01 -4.69 -0.55
C ASP A 337 13.87 -6.20 -0.77
N GLU A 338 14.54 -6.74 -1.77
CA GLU A 338 14.52 -8.17 -2.09
C GLU A 338 15.19 -9.06 -1.02
N VAL A 339 16.01 -8.46 -0.15
CA VAL A 339 16.78 -9.19 0.85
C VAL A 339 16.04 -9.22 2.17
N ASN A 340 15.57 -10.41 2.54
CA ASN A 340 14.90 -10.63 3.82
C ASN A 340 15.91 -10.55 4.98
N ASN A 341 16.10 -9.36 5.55
CA ASN A 341 16.96 -9.16 6.70
C ASN A 341 16.26 -8.44 7.85
N LEU A 342 15.59 -9.19 8.71
CA LEU A 342 14.95 -8.67 9.92
C LEU A 342 15.95 -8.13 10.96
N GLY A 343 17.25 -8.35 10.81
CA GLY A 343 18.27 -7.87 11.74
C GLY A 343 18.25 -6.34 11.85
N ALA A 344 18.29 -5.65 10.71
CA ALA A 344 18.25 -4.19 10.66
C ALA A 344 16.91 -3.63 11.19
N ALA A 345 15.78 -4.22 10.80
CA ALA A 345 14.47 -3.84 11.31
C ALA A 345 14.38 -4.01 12.83
N ARG A 346 14.88 -5.13 13.36
CA ARG A 346 14.93 -5.42 14.81
C ARG A 346 15.72 -4.36 15.57
N ILE A 347 16.90 -3.97 15.07
CA ILE A 347 17.74 -2.95 15.72
C ILE A 347 17.00 -1.61 15.73
N ARG A 348 16.42 -1.18 14.60
CA ARG A 348 15.69 0.09 14.50
C ARG A 348 14.46 0.14 15.41
N ILE A 349 13.65 -0.93 15.45
CA ILE A 349 12.49 -1.02 16.33
C ILE A 349 12.91 -0.97 17.80
N ARG A 350 13.97 -1.68 18.19
CA ARG A 350 14.50 -1.63 19.58
C ARG A 350 15.02 -0.24 19.94
N SER A 351 15.68 0.45 19.00
CA SER A 351 16.13 1.83 19.19
C SER A 351 14.96 2.78 19.40
N LEU A 352 13.89 2.65 18.57
CA LEU A 352 12.65 3.40 18.76
C LEU A 352 12.06 3.16 20.16
N LEU A 353 11.95 1.92 20.60
CA LEU A 353 11.41 1.58 21.93
C LEU A 353 12.26 2.16 23.08
N ALA A 354 13.58 2.15 22.93
CA ALA A 354 14.47 2.76 23.91
C ALA A 354 14.27 4.29 23.96
N ALA A 355 14.17 4.94 22.81
CA ALA A 355 13.95 6.38 22.72
C ALA A 355 12.57 6.80 23.25
N ILE A 356 11.51 6.00 23.01
CA ILE A 356 10.18 6.22 23.60
C ILE A 356 10.27 6.18 25.14
N ARG A 357 10.92 5.17 25.72
CA ARG A 357 11.08 5.05 27.19
C ARG A 357 11.81 6.26 27.78
N VAL A 358 12.88 6.73 27.13
CA VAL A 358 13.61 7.93 27.59
C VAL A 358 12.72 9.17 27.52
N ARG A 359 11.92 9.31 26.47
CA ARG A 359 10.95 10.41 26.33
C ARG A 359 9.92 10.40 27.46
N GLU A 360 9.33 9.24 27.76
CA GLU A 360 8.37 9.08 28.84
C GLU A 360 8.95 9.40 30.22
N GLN A 361 10.19 8.97 30.49
CA GLN A 361 10.88 9.25 31.74
C GLN A 361 11.16 10.75 31.96
N ARG A 362 11.37 11.51 30.87
CA ARG A 362 11.58 12.96 30.96
C ARG A 362 10.32 13.72 31.32
N ASN A 363 9.15 13.14 31.17
CA ASN A 363 7.83 13.71 31.46
C ASN A 363 7.65 15.15 30.96
N THR A 364 8.30 15.51 29.84
CA THR A 364 8.20 16.82 29.22
C THR A 364 6.90 16.91 28.43
N LYS A 365 6.16 18.00 28.62
CA LYS A 365 4.98 18.30 27.83
C LYS A 365 5.41 18.47 26.37
N ARG A 366 4.76 17.73 25.46
CA ARG A 366 5.09 17.85 24.03
C ARG A 366 4.74 19.24 23.50
N ASP A 367 5.69 19.85 22.79
CA ASP A 367 5.48 21.08 22.04
C ASP A 367 5.03 20.72 20.61
N ILE A 368 3.76 20.98 20.29
CA ILE A 368 3.19 20.71 18.96
C ILE A 368 3.27 22.01 18.17
N LYS A 369 4.20 22.05 17.23
CA LYS A 369 4.36 23.19 16.32
C LYS A 369 3.35 23.07 15.17
N PRO A 370 2.73 24.19 14.77
CA PRO A 370 1.86 24.20 13.60
C PRO A 370 2.66 23.90 12.32
N ALA A 371 1.97 23.38 11.33
CA ALA A 371 2.54 23.21 10.00
C ALA A 371 2.96 24.57 9.44
N SER A 372 4.20 24.69 8.97
CA SER A 372 4.75 25.92 8.40
C SER A 372 5.59 25.58 7.17
N ILE A 373 5.59 26.47 6.21
CA ILE A 373 6.52 26.40 5.07
C ILE A 373 7.43 27.61 5.15
N ASP A 374 8.73 27.35 5.23
CA ASP A 374 9.75 28.38 5.02
C ASP A 374 9.84 28.72 3.52
N LYS A 375 8.84 29.43 3.01
CA LYS A 375 8.89 29.95 1.64
C LYS A 375 9.63 31.28 1.63
N VAL A 376 10.78 31.30 1.01
CA VAL A 376 11.40 32.54 0.59
C VAL A 376 10.58 33.09 -0.58
N SER A 377 9.84 34.17 -0.36
CA SER A 377 9.13 34.87 -1.43
C SER A 377 10.13 35.56 -2.34
N PHE A 378 10.21 35.17 -3.61
CA PHE A 378 11.04 35.83 -4.59
C PHE A 378 10.38 37.11 -5.02
N THR A 379 11.00 38.27 -4.70
CA THR A 379 10.49 39.59 -5.03
C THR A 379 11.12 40.15 -6.30
N LYS A 380 10.51 41.20 -6.87
CA LYS A 380 11.06 41.85 -8.08
C LYS A 380 12.46 42.43 -7.86
N GLU A 381 12.75 42.91 -6.65
CA GLU A 381 14.04 43.47 -6.26
C GLU A 381 15.14 42.42 -6.25
N MET A 382 14.82 41.19 -5.93
CA MET A 382 15.77 40.07 -5.95
C MET A 382 16.30 39.72 -7.35
N ARG A 383 15.62 40.17 -8.42
CA ARG A 383 16.08 40.00 -9.81
C ARG A 383 17.47 40.56 -10.08
N THR A 384 17.85 41.61 -9.36
CA THR A 384 19.14 42.28 -9.54
C THR A 384 20.25 41.73 -8.66
N THR A 385 19.91 41.00 -7.63
CA THR A 385 20.87 40.50 -6.61
C THR A 385 21.03 38.98 -6.59
N TYR A 386 20.10 38.22 -7.17
CA TYR A 386 20.12 36.78 -7.19
C TYR A 386 20.16 36.23 -8.61
N THR A 387 20.92 35.14 -8.80
CA THR A 387 20.90 34.32 -10.02
C THR A 387 20.16 33.03 -9.73
N ILE A 388 19.11 32.74 -10.49
CA ILE A 388 18.39 31.46 -10.40
C ILE A 388 19.13 30.46 -11.25
N LEU A 389 19.63 29.39 -10.60
CA LEU A 389 20.22 28.25 -11.30
C LEU A 389 19.13 27.24 -11.64
N CYS A 390 18.94 26.99 -12.92
CA CYS A 390 18.05 25.94 -13.42
C CYS A 390 18.89 24.77 -13.91
N PRO A 391 19.10 23.71 -13.08
CA PRO A 391 19.80 22.52 -13.55
C PRO A 391 18.98 21.82 -14.61
N GLN A 392 19.61 21.38 -15.68
CA GLN A 392 18.95 20.63 -16.73
C GLN A 392 18.62 19.22 -16.25
N MET A 393 17.41 19.06 -15.72
CA MET A 393 16.93 17.76 -15.24
C MET A 393 16.01 17.05 -16.25
N SER A 394 15.42 17.79 -17.20
CA SER A 394 14.64 17.23 -18.31
C SER A 394 14.60 18.21 -19.48
N PRO A 395 14.30 17.75 -20.72
CA PRO A 395 14.14 18.61 -21.88
C PRO A 395 13.10 19.73 -21.73
N PHE A 396 12.09 19.49 -20.90
CA PHE A 396 10.98 20.44 -20.67
C PHE A 396 11.34 21.69 -19.85
N HIS A 397 12.57 21.78 -19.31
CA HIS A 397 13.01 22.94 -18.56
C HIS A 397 13.29 24.18 -19.44
N PHE A 398 13.23 24.02 -20.76
CA PHE A 398 13.58 25.07 -21.72
C PHE A 398 12.40 25.49 -22.61
N GLU A 399 11.24 24.94 -22.42
CA GLU A 399 9.98 25.38 -23.02
C GLU A 399 9.22 26.32 -22.05
#